data_aaae7ac9c829da5b1e8321334a52a080
#
_entry.id   aaae7ac9c829da5b1e8321334a52a080
#
_cell.length_a   1.000
_cell.length_b   1.000
_cell.length_c   1.000
_cell.angle_alpha   90.00
_cell.angle_beta   90.00
_cell.angle_gamma   90.00
#
_symmetry.space_group_name_H-M   'P 1'
#
loop_
_entity.id
_entity.type
_entity.pdbx_description
1 polymer ?
#
loop_
_entity_poly.entity_id
_entity_poly.type
_entity_poly.pdbx_seq_one_letter_code
_entity_poly.pdbx_strand_id
1 'polypeptide(L)'
;MGLQPKAKLYSPALLGLATGLAQYPFDPDLPLTAEARSRSCGSVIALGLALDESGRIARIGMRVSACAIGQASAALLAQGTIGAEPSRIAATAAGLSAWLAGEGDLPPWPGLEPLAPALAHPGRHGALLLPWKAAVAALSHGA
;
A
#
# COMPACT_ATOMS: atom_id res chain seq x y z
N MET A 1 -12.45 -0.67 31.33
CA MET A 1 -12.28 -0.42 31.12
C MET A 1 -12.00 -0.19 30.11
N GLY A 2 -11.96 -0.17 29.71
CA GLY A 2 -11.90 0.15 29.12
C GLY A 2 -11.18 0.52 28.19
N LEU A 3 -10.78 0.56 27.90
CA LEU A 3 -10.10 0.95 27.27
C LEU A 3 -9.90 0.76 26.06
N GLN A 4 -9.97 0.53 25.53
CA GLN A 4 -9.68 0.51 24.64
C GLN A 4 -9.78 0.93 23.61
N PRO A 5 -9.59 1.04 23.42
CA PRO A 5 -9.79 1.62 22.65
C PRO A 5 -9.34 1.82 21.40
N LYS A 6 -9.09 2.55 21.16
CA LYS A 6 -8.70 2.95 20.00
C LYS A 6 -7.89 1.99 19.45
N ALA A 7 -7.73 1.42 19.55
CA ALA A 7 -7.24 0.86 19.04
C ALA A 7 -6.70 -0.25 18.72
N LYS A 8 -7.01 -0.98 18.71
CA LYS A 8 -6.53 -1.97 18.18
C LYS A 8 -5.90 -1.72 16.90
N LEU A 9 -5.01 -0.82 16.74
CA LEU A 9 -4.27 -0.53 15.52
C LEU A 9 -3.51 -1.75 15.02
N TYR A 10 -2.96 -2.54 15.92
CA TYR A 10 -2.14 -3.70 15.54
C TYR A 10 -2.87 -4.99 15.83
N SER A 11 -3.96 -5.23 15.09
CA SER A 11 -4.71 -6.45 15.21
C SER A 11 -3.92 -7.64 14.65
N PRO A 12 -4.28 -8.88 15.03
CA PRO A 12 -3.66 -10.05 14.41
C PRO A 12 -3.84 -10.09 12.89
N ALA A 13 -4.98 -9.63 12.39
CA ALA A 13 -5.21 -9.57 10.94
C ALA A 13 -4.21 -8.64 10.27
N LEU A 14 -3.98 -7.46 10.86
CA LEU A 14 -3.03 -6.52 10.31
C LEU A 14 -1.61 -7.06 10.34
N LEU A 15 -1.20 -7.63 11.46
CA LEU A 15 0.15 -8.17 11.59
C LEU A 15 0.38 -9.35 10.66
N GLY A 16 -0.65 -10.15 10.43
CA GLY A 16 -0.56 -11.24 9.47
C GLY A 16 -0.34 -10.75 8.05
N LEU A 17 -0.97 -9.63 7.69
CA LEU A 17 -0.74 -9.04 6.38
C LEU A 17 0.71 -8.62 6.20
N ALA A 18 1.29 -8.00 7.22
CA ALA A 18 2.65 -7.52 7.12
C ALA A 18 3.63 -8.65 6.82
N THR A 19 3.42 -9.83 7.39
CA THR A 19 4.30 -10.97 7.13
C THR A 19 4.21 -11.48 5.70
N GLY A 20 3.10 -11.20 5.02
CA GLY A 20 2.90 -11.63 3.63
C GLY A 20 3.81 -10.96 2.63
N LEU A 21 4.44 -9.84 3.02
CA LEU A 21 5.35 -9.14 2.12
C LEU A 21 6.53 -9.99 1.66
N ALA A 22 6.91 -10.99 2.42
CA ALA A 22 8.03 -11.86 2.05
C ALA A 22 7.80 -12.58 0.74
N GLN A 23 6.55 -12.69 0.30
CA GLN A 23 6.21 -13.34 -0.97
C GLN A 23 6.43 -12.44 -2.18
N TYR A 24 6.75 -11.17 -1.97
CA TYR A 24 6.88 -10.19 -3.05
C TYR A 24 8.21 -9.46 -2.94
N PRO A 25 9.35 -10.18 -3.06
CA PRO A 25 10.65 -9.53 -2.91
C PRO A 25 10.93 -8.54 -4.04
N PHE A 26 11.66 -7.48 -3.71
CA PHE A 26 12.03 -6.49 -4.70
C PHE A 26 12.96 -7.12 -5.74
N ASP A 27 12.67 -6.85 -7.01
CA ASP A 27 13.47 -7.30 -8.13
C ASP A 27 13.87 -6.06 -8.93
N PRO A 28 15.16 -5.67 -8.90
CA PRO A 28 15.59 -4.46 -9.61
C PRO A 28 15.48 -4.57 -11.13
N ASP A 29 15.29 -5.79 -11.65
CA ASP A 29 15.11 -5.98 -13.09
C ASP A 29 13.69 -5.73 -13.56
N LEU A 30 12.75 -5.50 -12.66
CA LEU A 30 11.40 -5.13 -13.08
C LEU A 30 11.44 -3.80 -13.83
N PRO A 31 10.71 -3.70 -14.96
CA PRO A 31 10.87 -2.55 -15.85
C PRO A 31 10.33 -1.23 -15.31
N LEU A 32 9.39 -1.28 -14.39
CA LEU A 32 8.77 -0.05 -13.85
C LEU A 32 9.09 0.01 -12.37
N THR A 33 10.03 0.86 -11.98
CA THR A 33 10.46 0.96 -10.58
C THR A 33 10.31 2.36 -10.06
N ALA A 34 10.14 2.47 -8.74
CA ALA A 34 10.12 3.74 -8.05
C ALA A 34 10.53 3.54 -6.60
N GLU A 35 11.08 4.61 -6.02
CA GLU A 35 11.28 4.67 -4.57
C GLU A 35 10.44 5.81 -4.02
N ALA A 36 9.99 5.66 -2.80
CA ALA A 36 9.23 6.70 -2.13
C ALA A 36 9.59 6.71 -0.65
N ARG A 37 9.47 7.89 -0.05
CA ARG A 37 9.74 8.08 1.37
C ARG A 37 8.60 8.85 2.01
N SER A 38 8.30 8.52 3.25
CA SER A 38 7.39 9.29 4.04
C SER A 38 8.21 10.20 4.94
N ARG A 39 8.01 11.51 4.81
CA ARG A 39 8.75 12.46 5.64
C ARG A 39 8.41 12.35 7.11
N SER A 40 7.15 12.07 7.40
CA SER A 40 6.66 12.13 8.77
C SER A 40 7.15 10.97 9.62
N CYS A 41 7.33 9.79 9.05
CA CYS A 41 7.67 8.61 9.84
C CYS A 41 8.94 7.91 9.38
N GLY A 42 9.62 8.45 8.36
CA GLY A 42 10.87 7.85 7.89
C GLY A 42 10.72 6.55 7.14
N SER A 43 9.49 6.18 6.77
CA SER A 43 9.29 4.96 5.98
C SER A 43 9.86 5.12 4.59
N VAL A 44 10.35 4.02 4.03
CA VAL A 44 10.94 3.98 2.68
C VAL A 44 10.45 2.74 1.99
N ILE A 45 10.14 2.87 0.70
CA ILE A 45 9.77 1.72 -0.12
C ILE A 45 10.47 1.80 -1.46
N ALA A 46 10.97 0.65 -1.93
CA ALA A 46 11.38 0.46 -3.32
C ALA A 46 10.39 -0.54 -3.91
N LEU A 47 9.83 -0.22 -5.06
CA LEU A 47 8.77 -1.02 -5.64
C LEU A 47 9.01 -1.15 -7.14
N GLY A 48 8.75 -2.34 -7.69
CA GLY A 48 8.85 -2.60 -9.11
C GLY A 48 7.63 -3.33 -9.61
N LEU A 49 7.27 -3.05 -10.86
CA LEU A 49 6.11 -3.62 -11.53
C LEU A 49 6.47 -4.03 -12.94
N ALA A 50 5.75 -5.02 -13.46
CA ALA A 50 5.80 -5.37 -14.89
C ALA A 50 4.36 -5.53 -15.36
N LEU A 51 4.10 -5.08 -16.58
CA LEU A 51 2.79 -5.21 -17.22
C LEU A 51 2.82 -6.35 -18.22
N ASP A 52 1.67 -6.97 -18.44
CA ASP A 52 1.53 -7.96 -19.51
C ASP A 52 1.16 -7.27 -20.83
N GLU A 53 0.93 -8.07 -21.86
CA GLU A 53 0.64 -7.54 -23.19
C GLU A 53 -0.65 -6.73 -23.25
N SER A 54 -1.57 -6.99 -22.33
CA SER A 54 -2.83 -6.25 -22.29
C SER A 54 -2.74 -4.98 -21.46
N GLY A 55 -1.57 -4.70 -20.86
CA GLY A 55 -1.38 -3.53 -20.03
C GLY A 55 -1.79 -3.71 -18.58
N ARG A 56 -2.05 -4.95 -18.16
CA ARG A 56 -2.39 -5.24 -16.78
C ARG A 56 -1.15 -5.62 -16.00
N ILE A 57 -1.21 -5.45 -14.69
CA ILE A 57 -0.07 -5.77 -13.82
C ILE A 57 0.17 -7.29 -13.85
N ALA A 58 1.36 -7.70 -14.24
CA ALA A 58 1.74 -9.11 -14.28
C ALA A 58 2.64 -9.50 -13.10
N ARG A 59 3.47 -8.57 -12.62
CA ARG A 59 4.42 -8.85 -11.54
C ARG A 59 4.56 -7.63 -10.66
N ILE A 60 4.81 -7.87 -9.38
CA ILE A 60 5.12 -6.83 -8.42
C ILE A 60 6.15 -7.36 -7.42
N GLY A 61 7.08 -6.50 -7.03
CA GLY A 61 8.01 -6.82 -5.96
C GLY A 61 8.33 -5.54 -5.21
N MET A 62 8.73 -5.66 -3.94
CA MET A 62 9.00 -4.47 -3.16
C MET A 62 9.90 -4.76 -1.97
N ARG A 63 10.59 -3.71 -1.53
CA ARG A 63 11.37 -3.70 -0.29
C ARG A 63 10.81 -2.57 0.55
N VAL A 64 10.30 -2.90 1.73
CA VAL A 64 9.56 -1.95 2.56
C VAL A 64 10.24 -1.83 3.92
N SER A 65 10.62 -0.61 4.29
CA SER A 65 11.09 -0.29 5.61
C SER A 65 10.06 0.66 6.23
N ALA A 66 9.14 0.11 7.01
CA ALA A 66 8.01 0.86 7.51
C ALA A 66 7.44 0.18 8.74
N CYS A 67 6.56 0.89 9.44
CA CYS A 67 5.79 0.31 10.53
C CYS A 67 4.82 -0.74 10.01
N ALA A 68 4.18 -1.46 10.93
CA ALA A 68 3.26 -2.53 10.55
C ALA A 68 2.13 -2.05 9.64
N ILE A 69 1.65 -0.82 9.83
CA ILE A 69 0.61 -0.25 8.97
C ILE A 69 1.11 -0.14 7.53
N GLY A 70 2.32 0.40 7.34
CA GLY A 70 2.89 0.52 6.00
C GLY A 70 3.15 -0.83 5.36
N GLN A 71 3.63 -1.79 6.14
CA GLN A 71 3.87 -3.14 5.63
C GLN A 71 2.58 -3.83 5.24
N ALA A 72 1.53 -3.70 6.06
CA ALA A 72 0.24 -4.30 5.75
C ALA A 72 -0.38 -3.67 4.51
N SER A 73 -0.29 -2.34 4.39
CA SER A 73 -0.79 -1.63 3.23
C SER A 73 -0.08 -2.11 1.96
N ALA A 74 1.24 -2.26 2.01
CA ALA A 74 2.03 -2.75 0.89
C ALA A 74 1.62 -4.19 0.51
N ALA A 75 1.39 -5.04 1.50
CA ALA A 75 0.97 -6.41 1.24
C ALA A 75 -0.40 -6.45 0.56
N LEU A 76 -1.33 -5.59 0.99
CA LEU A 76 -2.66 -5.52 0.37
C LEU A 76 -2.59 -5.04 -1.07
N LEU A 77 -1.73 -4.08 -1.35
CA LEU A 77 -1.48 -3.67 -2.73
C LEU A 77 -0.98 -4.87 -3.54
N ALA A 78 0.03 -5.56 -3.05
CA ALA A 78 0.62 -6.67 -3.77
C ALA A 78 -0.38 -7.79 -4.03
N GLN A 79 -1.20 -8.11 -3.02
CA GLN A 79 -2.15 -9.22 -3.14
C GLN A 79 -3.26 -8.97 -4.15
N GLY A 80 -3.64 -7.71 -4.33
CA GLY A 80 -4.76 -7.37 -5.20
C GLY A 80 -4.36 -6.82 -6.56
N THR A 81 -3.07 -6.62 -6.80
CA THR A 81 -2.66 -5.87 -7.97
C THR A 81 -2.48 -6.72 -9.23
N ILE A 82 -2.16 -8.02 -9.08
CA ILE A 82 -1.93 -8.87 -10.25
C ILE A 82 -3.22 -8.97 -11.05
N GLY A 83 -3.14 -8.66 -12.34
CA GLY A 83 -4.30 -8.63 -13.22
C GLY A 83 -5.07 -7.32 -13.21
N ALA A 84 -4.69 -6.38 -12.35
CA ALA A 84 -5.38 -5.10 -12.28
C ALA A 84 -4.85 -4.15 -13.35
N GLU A 85 -5.72 -3.23 -13.76
CA GLU A 85 -5.31 -2.15 -14.64
C GLU A 85 -4.63 -1.06 -13.83
N PRO A 86 -3.63 -0.39 -14.42
CA PRO A 86 -2.96 0.72 -13.73
C PRO A 86 -3.91 1.79 -13.21
N SER A 87 -5.00 2.08 -13.96
CA SER A 87 -5.98 3.07 -13.54
C SER A 87 -6.65 2.71 -12.22
N ARG A 88 -6.79 1.41 -11.93
CA ARG A 88 -7.40 0.98 -10.68
C ARG A 88 -6.49 1.27 -9.50
N ILE A 89 -5.19 1.13 -9.69
CA ILE A 89 -4.24 1.45 -8.63
C ILE A 89 -4.27 2.95 -8.36
N ALA A 90 -4.29 3.77 -9.42
CA ALA A 90 -4.35 5.22 -9.24
C ALA A 90 -5.64 5.65 -8.56
N ALA A 91 -6.77 5.05 -8.94
CA ALA A 91 -8.06 5.37 -8.33
C ALA A 91 -8.08 4.97 -6.85
N THR A 92 -7.51 3.83 -6.52
CA THR A 92 -7.46 3.38 -5.13
C THR A 92 -6.55 4.27 -4.30
N ALA A 93 -5.42 4.69 -4.86
CA ALA A 93 -4.51 5.62 -4.18
C ALA A 93 -5.24 6.93 -3.85
N ALA A 94 -5.96 7.48 -4.82
CA ALA A 94 -6.73 8.70 -4.61
C ALA A 94 -7.84 8.49 -3.58
N GLY A 95 -8.51 7.35 -3.64
CA GLY A 95 -9.56 7.02 -2.68
C GLY A 95 -9.05 6.86 -1.26
N LEU A 96 -7.88 6.26 -1.09
CA LEU A 96 -7.27 6.14 0.23
C LEU A 96 -6.90 7.52 0.78
N SER A 97 -6.35 8.38 -0.05
CA SER A 97 -6.05 9.75 0.37
C SER A 97 -7.30 10.49 0.83
N ALA A 98 -8.38 10.39 0.06
CA ALA A 98 -9.63 11.05 0.42
C ALA A 98 -10.21 10.48 1.71
N TRP A 99 -10.17 9.15 1.85
CA TRP A 99 -10.68 8.49 3.05
C TRP A 99 -9.90 8.96 4.30
N LEU A 100 -8.57 9.02 4.21
CA LEU A 100 -7.75 9.46 5.33
C LEU A 100 -7.97 10.93 5.67
N ALA A 101 -8.38 11.72 4.69
CA ALA A 101 -8.71 13.13 4.90
C ALA A 101 -10.14 13.32 5.42
N GLY A 102 -10.89 12.26 5.60
CA GLY A 102 -12.28 12.35 6.05
C GLY A 102 -13.25 12.73 4.98
N GLU A 103 -12.87 12.59 3.71
CA GLU A 103 -13.65 13.06 2.57
C GLU A 103 -14.29 11.95 1.76
N GLY A 104 -14.20 10.71 2.21
CA GLY A 104 -14.79 9.61 1.48
C GLY A 104 -14.70 8.33 2.28
N ASP A 105 -15.22 7.27 1.68
CA ASP A 105 -15.21 5.96 2.31
C ASP A 105 -13.94 5.20 1.95
N LEU A 106 -13.68 4.14 2.69
CA LEU A 106 -12.61 3.22 2.38
C LEU A 106 -12.84 2.66 0.97
N PRO A 107 -11.83 2.73 0.08
CA PRO A 107 -12.02 2.28 -1.30
C PRO A 107 -12.35 0.79 -1.39
N PRO A 108 -12.92 0.34 -2.51
CA PRO A 108 -13.34 -1.06 -2.67
C PRO A 108 -12.21 -2.01 -3.09
N TRP A 109 -11.00 -1.73 -2.70
CA TRP A 109 -9.88 -2.67 -2.90
C TRP A 109 -10.03 -3.82 -1.91
N PRO A 110 -9.84 -5.07 -2.32
CA PRO A 110 -10.09 -6.19 -1.42
C PRO A 110 -9.15 -6.20 -0.22
N GLY A 111 -9.71 -6.46 0.93
CA GLY A 111 -8.95 -6.69 2.14
C GLY A 111 -8.51 -5.46 2.90
N LEU A 112 -9.00 -4.27 2.56
CA LEU A 112 -8.55 -3.04 3.21
C LEU A 112 -9.08 -2.85 4.63
N GLU A 113 -10.10 -3.58 5.04
CA GLU A 113 -10.74 -3.37 6.34
C GLU A 113 -9.79 -3.39 7.54
N PRO A 114 -8.77 -4.25 7.59
CA PRO A 114 -7.85 -4.21 8.72
C PRO A 114 -7.07 -2.90 8.87
N LEU A 115 -7.04 -2.07 7.82
CA LEU A 115 -6.41 -0.75 7.89
C LEU A 115 -7.34 0.31 8.49
N ALA A 116 -8.62 0.02 8.64
CA ALA A 116 -9.60 1.02 9.06
C ALA A 116 -9.22 1.73 10.38
N PRO A 117 -8.66 1.04 11.38
CA PRO A 117 -8.27 1.73 12.62
C PRO A 117 -7.22 2.82 12.41
N ALA A 118 -6.47 2.78 11.31
CA ALA A 118 -5.44 3.79 11.06
C ALA A 118 -6.03 5.17 10.80
N LEU A 119 -7.31 5.26 10.45
CA LEU A 119 -7.96 6.55 10.23
C LEU A 119 -7.80 7.47 11.44
N ALA A 120 -7.87 6.91 12.65
CA ALA A 120 -7.76 7.67 13.88
C ALA A 120 -6.31 7.96 14.28
N HIS A 121 -5.34 7.57 13.47
CA HIS A 121 -3.92 7.72 13.79
C HIS A 121 -3.19 8.48 12.70
N PRO A 122 -3.32 9.82 12.66
CA PRO A 122 -2.72 10.61 11.56
C PRO A 122 -1.23 10.36 11.35
N GLY A 123 -0.51 10.02 12.40
CA GLY A 123 0.93 9.74 12.27
C GLY A 123 1.24 8.50 11.43
N ARG A 124 0.24 7.68 11.14
CA ARG A 124 0.41 6.48 10.31
C ARG A 124 -0.07 6.66 8.88
N HIS A 125 -0.71 7.79 8.58
CA HIS A 125 -1.31 8.00 7.25
C HIS A 125 -0.25 7.99 6.15
N GLY A 126 0.91 8.61 6.41
CA GLY A 126 1.99 8.63 5.42
C GLY A 126 2.49 7.23 5.09
N ALA A 127 2.68 6.39 6.09
CA ALA A 127 3.13 5.02 5.87
C ALA A 127 2.10 4.21 5.10
N LEU A 128 0.81 4.40 5.41
CA LEU A 128 -0.26 3.68 4.74
C LEU A 128 -0.32 4.03 3.25
N LEU A 129 -0.15 5.30 2.92
CA LEU A 129 -0.23 5.77 1.53
C LEU A 129 1.03 5.47 0.73
N LEU A 130 2.15 5.26 1.39
CA LEU A 130 3.44 5.19 0.71
C LEU A 130 3.52 4.13 -0.40
N PRO A 131 3.07 2.88 -0.17
CA PRO A 131 3.14 1.87 -1.25
C PRO A 131 2.32 2.28 -2.47
N TRP A 132 1.17 2.91 -2.25
CA TRP A 132 0.29 3.33 -3.33
C TRP A 132 0.90 4.46 -4.13
N LYS A 133 1.54 5.41 -3.45
CA LYS A 133 2.25 6.49 -4.13
C LYS A 133 3.42 5.96 -4.94
N ALA A 134 4.15 4.99 -4.40
CA ALA A 134 5.25 4.38 -5.12
C ALA A 134 4.76 3.66 -6.38
N ALA A 135 3.65 2.94 -6.27
CA ALA A 135 3.09 2.22 -7.42
C ALA A 135 2.64 3.20 -8.51
N VAL A 136 1.97 4.28 -8.13
CA VAL A 136 1.57 5.30 -9.10
C VAL A 136 2.79 5.91 -9.77
N ALA A 137 3.84 6.20 -9.01
CA ALA A 137 5.06 6.76 -9.57
C ALA A 137 5.74 5.78 -10.55
N ALA A 138 5.80 4.50 -10.18
CA ALA A 138 6.40 3.49 -11.06
C ALA A 138 5.62 3.38 -12.37
N LEU A 139 4.29 3.41 -12.29
CA LEU A 139 3.46 3.33 -13.49
C LEU A 139 3.62 4.57 -14.38
N SER A 140 3.85 5.73 -13.77
CA SER A 140 4.07 6.95 -14.53
C SER A 140 5.38 6.93 -15.30
N HIS A 141 6.38 6.25 -14.78
CA HIS A 141 7.67 6.16 -15.45
C HIS A 141 7.60 5.34 -16.74
N GLY A 142 6.60 4.46 -16.86
CA GLY A 142 6.45 3.63 -18.03
C GLY A 142 5.63 4.27 -19.14
N ALA A 143 5.10 5.46 -18.89
CA ALA A 143 4.21 6.10 -19.86
C ALA A 143 4.97 6.80 -21.00
#